data_b0a23ab01699f1a8755f137de10cc2c1
#
_entry.id   b0a23ab01699f1a8755f137de10cc2c1
#
_cell.length_a   1.000
_cell.length_b   1.000
_cell.length_c   1.000
_cell.angle_alpha   90.00
_cell.angle_beta   90.00
_cell.angle_gamma   90.00
#
_symmetry.space_group_name_H-M   'P 1'
#
loop_
_entity.id
_entity.type
_entity.pdbx_description
1 polymer ?
#
loop_
_entity_poly.entity_id
_entity_poly.type
_entity_poly.pdbx_seq_one_letter_code
_entity_poly.pdbx_strand_id
1 'polypeptide(L)'
;MSVNTQTTPAGQNNPNRSLCLWLKFKAKALLVVGLRSQANAVFREILALNPLDVLALNSLAYDELNQRRLTQSLGFFERALAQTPANANAHFNVGFVCEELGRSQDAEHAFRAALQIDEKLDRAWYGLGLVLVRQRRLEESLVAFKRNTELQSMSPYAWYQMARVHMELQQPEKALEVMRHLKGFEPKVAAQLERETGLSLNTPV
;
A
#
# COMPACT_ATOMS: atom_id res chain seq x y z
N MET A 1 -17.44 9.86 -58.76
CA MET A 1 -16.59 10.04 -57.56
C MET A 1 -16.94 8.92 -56.60
N SER A 2 -16.16 7.88 -56.59
CA SER A 2 -16.42 6.67 -55.79
C SER A 2 -15.73 6.82 -54.46
N VAL A 3 -16.48 6.84 -53.36
CA VAL A 3 -15.97 6.88 -52.01
C VAL A 3 -15.57 5.46 -51.61
N ASN A 4 -14.27 5.25 -51.49
CA ASN A 4 -13.68 3.97 -51.08
C ASN A 4 -13.72 3.88 -49.54
N THR A 5 -14.74 3.23 -48.98
CA THR A 5 -14.83 2.89 -47.56
C THR A 5 -13.94 1.69 -47.31
N GLN A 6 -12.72 1.94 -46.85
CA GLN A 6 -11.87 0.89 -46.28
C GLN A 6 -12.46 0.47 -44.93
N THR A 7 -13.15 -0.65 -44.91
CA THR A 7 -13.51 -1.41 -43.74
C THR A 7 -12.25 -2.02 -43.15
N THR A 8 -11.82 -1.53 -42.00
CA THR A 8 -10.79 -2.15 -41.15
C THR A 8 -11.26 -3.55 -40.74
N PRO A 9 -10.49 -4.62 -40.94
CA PRO A 9 -10.89 -5.96 -40.54
C PRO A 9 -10.85 -6.08 -39.02
N ALA A 10 -12.01 -6.31 -38.42
CA ALA A 10 -12.17 -6.74 -37.06
C ALA A 10 -11.53 -8.14 -36.90
N GLY A 11 -10.68 -8.31 -35.84
CA GLY A 11 -10.29 -9.62 -35.36
C GLY A 11 -8.98 -10.18 -35.87
N GLN A 12 -7.88 -9.45 -35.84
CA GLN A 12 -6.57 -10.11 -35.82
C GLN A 12 -6.38 -10.77 -34.45
N ASN A 13 -6.55 -12.11 -34.39
CA ASN A 13 -6.13 -12.95 -33.28
C ASN A 13 -4.61 -12.76 -33.12
N ASN A 14 -4.19 -11.87 -32.25
CA ASN A 14 -2.78 -11.67 -31.91
C ASN A 14 -2.32 -12.97 -31.19
N PRO A 15 -1.47 -13.81 -31.83
CA PRO A 15 -1.04 -15.10 -31.25
C PRO A 15 -0.39 -14.92 -29.86
N ASN A 16 0.19 -13.76 -29.63
CA ASN A 16 0.78 -13.40 -28.35
C ASN A 16 -0.27 -13.26 -27.24
N ARG A 17 -1.54 -12.91 -27.57
CA ARG A 17 -2.61 -12.75 -26.57
C ARG A 17 -2.96 -14.07 -25.89
N SER A 18 -3.13 -15.14 -26.69
CA SER A 18 -3.42 -16.49 -26.17
C SER A 18 -2.25 -17.03 -25.36
N LEU A 19 -1.04 -16.82 -25.84
CA LEU A 19 0.19 -17.21 -25.12
C LEU A 19 0.32 -16.45 -23.79
N CYS A 20 0.11 -15.15 -23.77
CA CYS A 20 0.12 -14.35 -22.54
C CYS A 20 -0.94 -14.83 -21.53
N LEU A 21 -2.15 -15.18 -21.97
CA LEU A 21 -3.19 -15.73 -21.08
C LEU A 21 -2.76 -17.06 -20.47
N TRP A 22 -2.22 -17.97 -21.26
CA TRP A 22 -1.68 -19.24 -20.76
C TRP A 22 -0.53 -19.04 -19.77
N LEU A 23 0.42 -18.17 -20.09
CA LEU A 23 1.54 -17.82 -19.19
C LEU A 23 1.05 -17.24 -17.87
N LYS A 24 0.03 -16.36 -17.88
CA LYS A 24 -0.59 -15.84 -16.66
C LYS A 24 -1.19 -16.94 -15.79
N PHE A 25 -1.88 -17.89 -16.41
CA PHE A 25 -2.41 -19.05 -15.68
C PHE A 25 -1.29 -19.88 -15.08
N LYS A 26 -0.24 -20.20 -15.87
CA LYS A 26 0.95 -20.92 -15.40
C LYS A 26 1.63 -20.22 -14.24
N ALA A 27 1.86 -18.90 -14.33
CA ALA A 27 2.48 -18.13 -13.26
C ALA A 27 1.64 -18.16 -11.97
N LYS A 28 0.32 -18.00 -12.07
CA LYS A 28 -0.58 -18.09 -10.89
C LYS A 28 -0.55 -19.48 -10.26
N ALA A 29 -0.56 -20.55 -11.05
CA ALA A 29 -0.46 -21.92 -10.54
C ALA A 29 0.87 -22.13 -9.80
N LEU A 30 1.99 -21.64 -10.35
CA LEU A 30 3.30 -21.70 -9.71
C LEU A 30 3.33 -20.94 -8.37
N LEU A 31 2.66 -19.78 -8.27
CA LEU A 31 2.54 -19.06 -7.01
C LEU A 31 1.74 -19.82 -5.96
N VAL A 32 0.64 -20.48 -6.37
CA VAL A 32 -0.19 -21.28 -5.45
C VAL A 32 0.60 -22.45 -4.84
N VAL A 33 1.47 -23.11 -5.62
CA VAL A 33 2.33 -24.19 -5.11
C VAL A 33 3.64 -23.70 -4.49
N GLY A 34 3.82 -22.37 -4.33
CA GLY A 34 4.97 -21.77 -3.64
C GLY A 34 6.24 -21.65 -4.50
N LEU A 35 6.20 -21.97 -5.80
CA LEU A 35 7.34 -21.93 -6.71
C LEU A 35 7.60 -20.52 -7.26
N ARG A 36 7.86 -19.55 -6.35
CA ARG A 36 7.97 -18.12 -6.65
C ARG A 36 9.01 -17.78 -7.71
N SER A 37 10.21 -18.37 -7.65
CA SER A 37 11.27 -18.07 -8.62
C SER A 37 10.88 -18.48 -10.04
N GLN A 38 10.19 -19.62 -10.20
CA GLN A 38 9.67 -20.06 -11.49
C GLN A 38 8.53 -19.18 -11.97
N ALA A 39 7.62 -18.75 -11.08
CA ALA A 39 6.57 -17.80 -11.41
C ALA A 39 7.16 -16.46 -11.91
N ASN A 40 8.20 -15.96 -11.26
CA ASN A 40 8.89 -14.73 -11.64
C ASN A 40 9.58 -14.84 -13.01
N ALA A 41 10.14 -16.01 -13.35
CA ALA A 41 10.66 -16.26 -14.69
C ALA A 41 9.54 -16.14 -15.75
N VAL A 42 8.36 -16.72 -15.47
CA VAL A 42 7.19 -16.63 -16.34
C VAL A 42 6.66 -15.18 -16.43
N PHE A 43 6.67 -14.41 -15.34
CA PHE A 43 6.29 -13.00 -15.41
C PHE A 43 7.26 -12.17 -16.26
N ARG A 44 8.57 -12.45 -16.22
CA ARG A 44 9.53 -11.80 -17.13
C ARG A 44 9.28 -12.17 -18.60
N GLU A 45 8.91 -13.44 -18.88
CA GLU A 45 8.49 -13.87 -20.21
C GLU A 45 7.23 -13.12 -20.68
N ILE A 46 6.24 -12.93 -19.81
CA ILE A 46 5.06 -12.11 -20.10
C ILE A 46 5.47 -10.67 -20.46
N LEU A 47 6.38 -10.06 -19.70
CA LEU A 47 6.83 -8.68 -19.97
C LEU A 47 7.67 -8.59 -21.28
N ALA A 48 8.33 -9.64 -21.70
CA ALA A 48 8.98 -9.69 -23.01
C ALA A 48 7.98 -9.66 -24.17
N LEU A 49 6.79 -10.27 -23.98
CA LEU A 49 5.71 -10.28 -24.97
C LEU A 49 4.79 -9.06 -24.87
N ASN A 50 4.56 -8.58 -23.66
CA ASN A 50 3.73 -7.41 -23.33
C ASN A 50 4.38 -6.61 -22.21
N PRO A 51 5.21 -5.60 -22.52
CA PRO A 51 5.95 -4.81 -21.53
C PRO A 51 5.08 -4.02 -20.54
N LEU A 52 3.78 -3.86 -20.84
CA LEU A 52 2.83 -3.09 -20.03
C LEU A 52 1.81 -3.99 -19.29
N ASP A 53 2.11 -5.28 -19.17
CA ASP A 53 1.20 -6.20 -18.45
C ASP A 53 1.19 -5.91 -16.96
N VAL A 54 0.08 -5.35 -16.47
CA VAL A 54 -0.09 -4.90 -15.08
C VAL A 54 0.08 -6.03 -14.07
N LEU A 55 -0.38 -7.26 -14.40
CA LEU A 55 -0.23 -8.40 -13.49
C LEU A 55 1.25 -8.77 -13.31
N ALA A 56 1.98 -8.86 -14.41
CA ALA A 56 3.40 -9.21 -14.38
C ALA A 56 4.23 -8.09 -13.72
N LEU A 57 3.94 -6.83 -14.02
CA LEU A 57 4.58 -5.67 -13.38
C LEU A 57 4.38 -5.69 -11.87
N ASN A 58 3.14 -5.82 -11.39
CA ASN A 58 2.87 -5.88 -9.94
C ASN A 58 3.51 -7.09 -9.27
N SER A 59 3.47 -8.26 -9.90
CA SER A 59 4.05 -9.47 -9.32
C SER A 59 5.57 -9.36 -9.15
N LEU A 60 6.26 -8.81 -10.15
CA LEU A 60 7.71 -8.56 -10.05
C LEU A 60 8.02 -7.42 -9.07
N ALA A 61 7.19 -6.37 -9.02
CA ALA A 61 7.36 -5.30 -8.03
C ALA A 61 7.32 -5.83 -6.59
N TYR A 62 6.35 -6.69 -6.27
CA TYR A 62 6.28 -7.34 -4.95
C TYR A 62 7.47 -8.27 -4.68
N ASP A 63 7.98 -8.97 -5.70
CA ASP A 63 9.17 -9.81 -5.54
C ASP A 63 10.41 -8.95 -5.22
N GLU A 64 10.61 -7.86 -5.95
CA GLU A 64 11.70 -6.91 -5.69
C GLU A 64 11.58 -6.27 -4.28
N LEU A 65 10.34 -5.94 -3.87
CA LEU A 65 10.07 -5.40 -2.54
C LEU A 65 10.43 -6.40 -1.44
N ASN A 66 10.04 -7.66 -1.59
CA ASN A 66 10.37 -8.72 -0.63
C ASN A 66 11.88 -8.97 -0.51
N GLN A 67 12.62 -8.73 -1.59
CA GLN A 67 14.08 -8.82 -1.63
C GLN A 67 14.77 -7.51 -1.21
N ARG A 68 14.01 -6.53 -0.71
CA ARG A 68 14.52 -5.19 -0.32
C ARG A 68 15.16 -4.40 -1.46
N ARG A 69 14.87 -4.74 -2.70
CA ARG A 69 15.31 -3.98 -3.89
C ARG A 69 14.31 -2.87 -4.22
N LEU A 70 14.22 -1.89 -3.32
CA LEU A 70 13.14 -0.89 -3.30
C LEU A 70 13.07 -0.05 -4.58
N THR A 71 14.21 0.36 -5.15
CA THR A 71 14.24 1.17 -6.39
C THR A 71 13.70 0.39 -7.59
N GLN A 72 14.03 -0.89 -7.71
CA GLN A 72 13.51 -1.75 -8.77
C GLN A 72 12.01 -1.98 -8.59
N SER A 73 11.58 -2.24 -7.35
CA SER A 73 10.16 -2.37 -7.00
C SER A 73 9.37 -1.13 -7.40
N LEU A 74 9.87 0.06 -7.05
CA LEU A 74 9.24 1.33 -7.41
C LEU A 74 9.06 1.46 -8.92
N GLY A 75 10.12 1.20 -9.70
CA GLY A 75 10.05 1.30 -11.17
C GLY A 75 8.99 0.36 -11.79
N PHE A 76 8.80 -0.85 -11.24
CA PHE A 76 7.73 -1.73 -11.69
C PHE A 76 6.34 -1.23 -11.28
N PHE A 77 6.16 -0.73 -10.03
CA PHE A 77 4.87 -0.18 -9.60
C PHE A 77 4.50 1.09 -10.36
N GLU A 78 5.44 1.99 -10.63
CA GLU A 78 5.19 3.20 -11.45
C GLU A 78 4.72 2.84 -12.87
N ARG A 79 5.36 1.85 -13.50
CA ARG A 79 4.92 1.34 -14.81
C ARG A 79 3.52 0.73 -14.76
N ALA A 80 3.19 -0.01 -13.70
CA ALA A 80 1.85 -0.56 -13.50
C ALA A 80 0.82 0.54 -13.26
N LEU A 81 1.15 1.55 -12.43
CA LEU A 81 0.31 2.71 -12.15
C LEU A 81 -0.02 3.49 -13.41
N ALA A 82 0.98 3.69 -14.30
CA ALA A 82 0.76 4.37 -15.58
C ALA A 82 -0.30 3.69 -16.46
N GLN A 83 -0.50 2.37 -16.30
CA GLN A 83 -1.56 1.62 -17.01
C GLN A 83 -2.91 1.66 -16.28
N THR A 84 -2.93 1.98 -15.02
CA THR A 84 -4.13 1.95 -14.17
C THR A 84 -4.21 3.20 -13.26
N PRO A 85 -4.23 4.42 -13.83
CA PRO A 85 -4.13 5.65 -13.04
C PRO A 85 -5.33 5.90 -12.10
N ALA A 86 -6.46 5.28 -12.35
CA ALA A 86 -7.64 5.34 -11.49
C ALA A 86 -7.72 4.18 -10.47
N ASN A 87 -6.60 3.52 -10.17
CA ASN A 87 -6.56 2.42 -9.23
C ASN A 87 -5.92 2.85 -7.90
N ALA A 88 -6.73 2.97 -6.84
CA ALA A 88 -6.27 3.36 -5.51
C ALA A 88 -5.13 2.48 -4.97
N ASN A 89 -5.21 1.15 -5.19
CA ASN A 89 -4.17 0.22 -4.75
C ASN A 89 -2.85 0.42 -5.50
N ALA A 90 -2.88 0.84 -6.76
CA ALA A 90 -1.66 1.14 -7.51
C ALA A 90 -0.94 2.37 -6.95
N HIS A 91 -1.68 3.45 -6.63
CA HIS A 91 -1.14 4.60 -5.92
C HIS A 91 -0.61 4.24 -4.54
N PHE A 92 -1.36 3.45 -3.78
CA PHE A 92 -0.91 2.97 -2.47
C PHE A 92 0.42 2.21 -2.56
N ASN A 93 0.58 1.32 -3.53
CA ASN A 93 1.82 0.55 -3.69
C ASN A 93 3.03 1.45 -3.97
N VAL A 94 2.86 2.46 -4.82
CA VAL A 94 3.91 3.48 -5.08
C VAL A 94 4.22 4.24 -3.78
N GLY A 95 3.19 4.72 -3.07
CA GLY A 95 3.35 5.45 -1.81
C GLY A 95 4.09 4.63 -0.76
N PHE A 96 3.75 3.35 -0.62
CA PHE A 96 4.41 2.44 0.32
C PHE A 96 5.90 2.28 0.02
N VAL A 97 6.28 2.07 -1.25
CA VAL A 97 7.71 1.93 -1.59
C VAL A 97 8.46 3.27 -1.47
N CYS A 98 7.81 4.39 -1.79
CA CYS A 98 8.39 5.71 -1.56
C CYS A 98 8.64 5.96 -0.05
N GLU A 99 7.72 5.53 0.81
CA GLU A 99 7.86 5.61 2.27
C GLU A 99 9.05 4.78 2.76
N GLU A 100 9.19 3.54 2.29
CA GLU A 100 10.34 2.66 2.59
C GLU A 100 11.69 3.25 2.09
N LEU A 101 11.67 4.01 1.00
CA LEU A 101 12.84 4.73 0.47
C LEU A 101 13.13 6.05 1.22
N GLY A 102 12.29 6.46 2.17
CA GLY A 102 12.41 7.75 2.86
C GLY A 102 11.98 8.95 2.02
N ARG A 103 11.35 8.74 0.85
CA ARG A 103 10.83 9.77 -0.05
C ARG A 103 9.45 10.25 0.43
N SER A 104 9.44 10.94 1.59
CA SER A 104 8.20 11.26 2.31
C SER A 104 7.22 12.13 1.52
N GLN A 105 7.69 13.07 0.69
CA GLN A 105 6.81 13.92 -0.13
C GLN A 105 6.10 13.10 -1.22
N ASP A 106 6.84 12.23 -1.91
CA ASP A 106 6.28 11.37 -2.95
C ASP A 106 5.30 10.35 -2.37
N ALA A 107 5.63 9.81 -1.20
CA ALA A 107 4.74 8.90 -0.47
C ALA A 107 3.42 9.59 -0.06
N GLU A 108 3.50 10.80 0.50
CA GLU A 108 2.30 11.59 0.85
C GLU A 108 1.42 11.83 -0.39
N HIS A 109 2.03 12.28 -1.49
CA HIS A 109 1.29 12.52 -2.73
C HIS A 109 0.57 11.25 -3.23
N ALA A 110 1.26 10.12 -3.23
CA ALA A 110 0.70 8.86 -3.68
C ALA A 110 -0.41 8.34 -2.74
N PHE A 111 -0.26 8.44 -1.41
CA PHE A 111 -1.32 8.05 -0.47
C PHE A 111 -2.55 8.96 -0.60
N ARG A 112 -2.37 10.28 -0.75
CA ARG A 112 -3.50 11.19 -0.98
C ARG A 112 -4.22 10.90 -2.29
N ALA A 113 -3.49 10.59 -3.38
CA ALA A 113 -4.09 10.18 -4.64
C ALA A 113 -4.89 8.87 -4.51
N ALA A 114 -4.37 7.90 -3.75
CA ALA A 114 -5.10 6.67 -3.44
C ALA A 114 -6.42 6.96 -2.72
N LEU A 115 -6.40 7.86 -1.72
CA LEU A 115 -7.56 8.23 -0.92
C LEU A 115 -8.58 9.09 -1.67
N GLN A 116 -8.16 9.86 -2.66
CA GLN A 116 -9.08 10.56 -3.57
C GLN A 116 -9.89 9.59 -4.44
N ILE A 117 -9.31 8.43 -4.77
CA ILE A 117 -9.98 7.38 -5.57
C ILE A 117 -10.84 6.48 -4.65
N ASP A 118 -10.30 6.09 -3.50
CA ASP A 118 -10.98 5.23 -2.52
C ASP A 118 -10.68 5.72 -1.10
N GLU A 119 -11.60 6.49 -0.54
CA GLU A 119 -11.51 7.02 0.84
C GLU A 119 -11.60 5.92 1.92
N LYS A 120 -12.05 4.70 1.55
CA LYS A 120 -12.14 3.55 2.46
C LYS A 120 -10.89 2.68 2.46
N LEU A 121 -9.86 3.05 1.71
CA LEU A 121 -8.59 2.34 1.71
C LEU A 121 -7.83 2.61 3.01
N ASP A 122 -8.17 1.85 4.05
CA ASP A 122 -7.67 1.97 5.42
C ASP A 122 -6.14 2.04 5.52
N ARG A 123 -5.44 1.17 4.79
CA ARG A 123 -3.96 1.15 4.76
C ARG A 123 -3.35 2.42 4.17
N ALA A 124 -4.05 3.14 3.28
CA ALA A 124 -3.54 4.42 2.77
C ALA A 124 -3.67 5.53 3.83
N TRP A 125 -4.71 5.52 4.66
CA TRP A 125 -4.81 6.39 5.81
C TRP A 125 -3.71 6.13 6.83
N TYR A 126 -3.41 4.85 7.12
CA TYR A 126 -2.32 4.49 8.02
C TYR A 126 -0.96 4.95 7.47
N GLY A 127 -0.66 4.67 6.19
CA GLY A 127 0.56 5.11 5.52
C GLY A 127 0.72 6.62 5.51
N LEU A 128 -0.36 7.35 5.21
CA LEU A 128 -0.39 8.82 5.27
C LEU A 128 -0.06 9.32 6.68
N GLY A 129 -0.65 8.72 7.71
CA GLY A 129 -0.35 9.05 9.10
C GLY A 129 1.13 8.90 9.44
N LEU A 130 1.76 7.79 9.04
CA LEU A 130 3.19 7.55 9.28
C LEU A 130 4.08 8.59 8.59
N VAL A 131 3.78 8.91 7.34
CA VAL A 131 4.53 9.93 6.58
C VAL A 131 4.40 11.30 7.21
N LEU A 132 3.21 11.69 7.67
CA LEU A 132 2.97 12.96 8.36
C LEU A 132 3.73 13.05 9.70
N VAL A 133 3.83 11.95 10.45
CA VAL A 133 4.69 11.89 11.65
C VAL A 133 6.16 12.17 11.28
N ARG A 134 6.68 11.53 10.24
CA ARG A 134 8.06 11.77 9.78
C ARG A 134 8.30 13.22 9.36
N GLN A 135 7.27 13.87 8.79
CA GLN A 135 7.32 15.29 8.41
C GLN A 135 7.07 16.24 9.59
N ARG A 136 6.90 15.73 10.83
CA ARG A 136 6.57 16.51 12.03
C ARG A 136 5.22 17.23 11.97
N ARG A 137 4.31 16.81 11.10
CA ARG A 137 2.93 17.30 10.96
C ARG A 137 2.01 16.45 11.84
N LEU A 138 2.21 16.56 13.15
CA LEU A 138 1.66 15.64 14.14
C LEU A 138 0.14 15.70 14.23
N GLU A 139 -0.46 16.90 14.20
CA GLU A 139 -1.92 17.08 14.25
C GLU A 139 -2.61 16.47 13.03
N GLU A 140 -2.02 16.64 11.84
CA GLU A 140 -2.56 16.03 10.62
C GLU A 140 -2.43 14.51 10.64
N SER A 141 -1.36 13.98 11.23
CA SER A 141 -1.19 12.54 11.39
C SER A 141 -2.27 11.92 12.26
N LEU A 142 -2.70 12.61 13.34
CA LEU A 142 -3.81 12.16 14.17
C LEU A 142 -5.13 12.07 13.39
N VAL A 143 -5.38 13.01 12.47
CA VAL A 143 -6.56 12.94 11.60
C VAL A 143 -6.51 11.68 10.72
N ALA A 144 -5.34 11.40 10.12
CA ALA A 144 -5.17 10.22 9.26
C ALA A 144 -5.32 8.91 10.06
N PHE A 145 -4.68 8.80 11.23
CA PHE A 145 -4.82 7.62 12.08
C PHE A 145 -6.25 7.44 12.61
N LYS A 146 -6.94 8.54 12.96
CA LYS A 146 -8.35 8.47 13.37
C LYS A 146 -9.21 7.90 12.26
N ARG A 147 -9.04 8.34 11.01
CA ARG A 147 -9.77 7.75 9.87
C ARG A 147 -9.45 6.27 9.69
N ASN A 148 -8.19 5.87 9.88
CA ASN A 148 -7.84 4.45 9.86
C ASN A 148 -8.57 3.66 10.97
N THR A 149 -8.64 4.18 12.21
CA THR A 149 -9.33 3.51 13.32
C THR A 149 -10.85 3.42 13.13
N GLU A 150 -11.47 4.38 12.43
CA GLU A 150 -12.89 4.32 12.06
C GLU A 150 -13.16 3.17 11.07
N LEU A 151 -12.21 2.87 10.18
CA LEU A 151 -12.30 1.80 9.19
C LEU A 151 -11.86 0.44 9.77
N GLN A 152 -10.92 0.43 10.70
CA GLN A 152 -10.29 -0.75 11.30
C GLN A 152 -10.21 -0.61 12.83
N SER A 153 -11.38 -0.53 13.48
CA SER A 153 -11.48 -0.19 14.91
C SER A 153 -10.74 -1.16 15.84
N MET A 154 -10.63 -2.43 15.48
CA MET A 154 -9.95 -3.47 16.27
C MET A 154 -8.49 -3.67 15.87
N SER A 155 -7.95 -2.89 14.92
CA SER A 155 -6.53 -2.95 14.56
C SER A 155 -5.71 -2.08 15.51
N PRO A 156 -4.72 -2.62 16.24
CA PRO A 156 -4.00 -1.84 17.25
C PRO A 156 -3.03 -0.81 16.68
N TYR A 157 -2.66 -0.93 15.42
CA TYR A 157 -1.53 -0.18 14.85
C TYR A 157 -1.74 1.34 14.86
N ALA A 158 -2.88 1.82 14.37
CA ALA A 158 -3.15 3.26 14.36
C ALA A 158 -3.38 3.80 15.77
N TRP A 159 -4.07 3.06 16.65
CA TRP A 159 -4.23 3.43 18.05
C TRP A 159 -2.87 3.57 18.76
N TYR A 160 -1.95 2.63 18.51
CA TYR A 160 -0.60 2.71 19.05
C TYR A 160 0.13 3.98 18.58
N GLN A 161 0.05 4.30 17.29
CA GLN A 161 0.66 5.52 16.76
C GLN A 161 0.00 6.79 17.31
N MET A 162 -1.32 6.82 17.46
CA MET A 162 -2.02 7.96 18.05
C MET A 162 -1.55 8.23 19.48
N ALA A 163 -1.39 7.19 20.32
CA ALA A 163 -0.88 7.37 21.67
C ALA A 163 0.52 8.00 21.67
N ARG A 164 1.42 7.51 20.81
CA ARG A 164 2.78 8.06 20.67
C ARG A 164 2.76 9.51 20.18
N VAL A 165 1.94 9.82 19.18
CA VAL A 165 1.81 11.20 18.67
C VAL A 165 1.27 12.14 19.76
N HIS A 166 0.29 11.71 20.56
CA HIS A 166 -0.18 12.52 21.70
C HIS A 166 0.93 12.77 22.73
N MET A 167 1.82 11.80 22.97
CA MET A 167 3.00 12.01 23.83
C MET A 167 3.97 13.04 23.22
N GLU A 168 4.23 12.97 21.92
CA GLU A 168 5.08 13.96 21.22
C GLU A 168 4.48 15.38 21.25
N LEU A 169 3.14 15.49 21.26
CA LEU A 169 2.40 16.74 21.41
C LEU A 169 2.26 17.20 22.87
N GLN A 170 2.88 16.51 23.82
CA GLN A 170 2.78 16.80 25.25
C GLN A 170 1.33 16.76 25.78
N GLN A 171 0.53 15.80 25.29
CA GLN A 171 -0.87 15.57 25.66
C GLN A 171 -1.05 14.21 26.34
N PRO A 172 -0.45 13.97 27.53
CA PRO A 172 -0.45 12.67 28.19
C PRO A 172 -1.86 12.17 28.54
N GLU A 173 -2.81 13.06 28.83
CA GLU A 173 -4.19 12.70 29.13
C GLU A 173 -4.85 12.01 27.93
N LYS A 174 -4.66 12.57 26.73
CA LYS A 174 -5.19 11.97 25.49
C LYS A 174 -4.48 10.66 25.14
N ALA A 175 -3.16 10.58 25.40
CA ALA A 175 -2.44 9.33 25.24
C ALA A 175 -3.03 8.24 26.15
N LEU A 176 -3.32 8.56 27.41
CA LEU A 176 -3.98 7.64 28.36
C LEU A 176 -5.36 7.21 27.91
N GLU A 177 -6.18 8.11 27.33
CA GLU A 177 -7.49 7.74 26.77
C GLU A 177 -7.35 6.70 25.66
N VAL A 178 -6.43 6.92 24.71
CA VAL A 178 -6.14 5.97 23.63
C VAL A 178 -5.63 4.63 24.18
N MET A 179 -4.74 4.67 25.18
CA MET A 179 -4.19 3.47 25.80
C MET A 179 -5.26 2.66 26.56
N ARG A 180 -6.21 3.34 27.25
CA ARG A 180 -7.35 2.67 27.90
C ARG A 180 -8.24 1.96 26.87
N HIS A 181 -8.48 2.62 25.74
CA HIS A 181 -9.21 1.99 24.63
C HIS A 181 -8.49 0.74 24.12
N LEU A 182 -7.18 0.82 23.85
CA LEU A 182 -6.35 -0.32 23.45
C LEU A 182 -6.40 -1.46 24.47
N LYS A 183 -6.36 -1.16 25.76
CA LYS A 183 -6.41 -2.18 26.84
C LYS A 183 -7.65 -3.06 26.74
N GLY A 184 -8.77 -2.51 26.21
CA GLY A 184 -10.03 -3.24 26.06
C GLY A 184 -9.98 -4.38 25.04
N PHE A 185 -9.10 -4.33 24.03
CA PHE A 185 -9.01 -5.36 22.99
C PHE A 185 -7.59 -5.88 22.72
N GLU A 186 -6.57 -5.07 22.98
CA GLU A 186 -5.14 -5.44 22.82
C GLU A 186 -4.33 -5.08 24.07
N PRO A 187 -4.54 -5.77 25.20
CA PRO A 187 -3.92 -5.43 26.48
C PRO A 187 -2.37 -5.52 26.45
N LYS A 188 -1.80 -6.38 25.58
CA LYS A 188 -0.33 -6.48 25.44
C LYS A 188 0.27 -5.23 24.82
N VAL A 189 -0.40 -4.65 23.81
CA VAL A 189 0.02 -3.40 23.17
C VAL A 189 -0.14 -2.23 24.12
N ALA A 190 -1.22 -2.17 24.90
CA ALA A 190 -1.40 -1.17 25.95
C ALA A 190 -0.29 -1.24 27.00
N ALA A 191 0.07 -2.44 27.49
CA ALA A 191 1.16 -2.63 28.44
C ALA A 191 2.54 -2.29 27.83
N GLN A 192 2.73 -2.45 26.53
CA GLN A 192 3.93 -1.97 25.84
C GLN A 192 4.00 -0.44 25.88
N LEU A 193 2.91 0.25 25.58
CA LEU A 193 2.83 1.72 25.64
C LEU A 193 3.07 2.25 27.06
N GLU A 194 2.55 1.59 28.12
CA GLU A 194 2.85 1.98 29.51
C GLU A 194 4.37 1.98 29.76
N ARG A 195 5.08 0.95 29.30
CA ARG A 195 6.56 0.88 29.43
C ARG A 195 7.29 1.94 28.61
N GLU A 196 6.82 2.22 27.41
CA GLU A 196 7.47 3.18 26.49
C GLU A 196 7.22 4.63 26.90
N THR A 197 6.03 4.93 27.40
CA THR A 197 5.63 6.31 27.73
C THR A 197 5.85 6.68 29.20
N GLY A 198 6.02 5.69 30.08
CA GLY A 198 6.05 5.90 31.53
C GLY A 198 4.69 6.23 32.15
N LEU A 199 3.61 6.25 31.35
CA LEU A 199 2.25 6.47 31.84
C LEU A 199 1.70 5.18 32.46
N SER A 200 0.89 5.29 33.54
CA SER A 200 0.21 4.16 34.15
C SER A 200 -1.29 4.20 33.93
N LEU A 201 -1.84 3.11 33.40
CA LEU A 201 -3.29 2.95 33.21
C LEU A 201 -4.07 2.69 34.52
N ASN A 202 -3.35 2.47 35.63
CA ASN A 202 -3.92 2.21 36.94
C ASN A 202 -4.00 3.49 37.82
N THR A 203 -3.48 4.62 37.35
CA THR A 203 -3.61 5.90 38.07
C THR A 203 -5.00 6.47 37.84
N PRO A 204 -5.82 6.71 38.89
CA PRO A 204 -7.05 7.45 38.76
C PRO A 204 -6.76 8.87 38.28
N VAL A 205 -7.58 9.39 37.37
CA VAL A 205 -7.54 10.78 36.87
C VAL A 205 -8.17 11.69 37.91
#